data_ccf8584bb60dcac335734070fd390dac
#
_entry.id   ccf8584bb60dcac335734070fd390dac
#
_cell.length_a   1.000
_cell.length_b   1.000
_cell.length_c   1.000
_cell.angle_alpha   90.00
_cell.angle_beta   90.00
_cell.angle_gamma   90.00
#
_symmetry.space_group_name_H-M   'P 1'
#
loop_
_entity.id
_entity.type
_entity.pdbx_description
1 polymer ?
#
loop_
_entity_poly.entity_id
_entity_poly.type
_entity_poly.pdbx_seq_one_letter_code
_entity_poly.pdbx_strand_id
1 'polypeptide(L)'
;MQIGTLKLDVPLLLAPMAGITDLPFRVICRELGCGMTVSEMVSAKGLLYKNVKTFDMLRIDPGERPTAIQLFGSVPAELAEAARIVAGNGADVIDFNMGCPVPKVVNNGEGSALMKNPQLAYEILARMTDAVSVPVTVKFRAGWDSGHINAEEIAVLAEKAGVAAVAVHGRTREQFYNGRADWQVIARVKAAVKIPVIGNGDILTVALSLIHISEPTRQAEIS
;
A
#
# COMPACT_ATOMS: atom_id res chain seq x y z
N MET A 1 -7.18 -14.96 1.05
CA MET A 1 -6.42 -14.02 1.93
C MET A 1 -7.43 -13.17 2.71
N GLN A 2 -7.12 -12.76 3.93
CA GLN A 2 -8.01 -11.90 4.72
C GLN A 2 -7.27 -10.60 5.09
N ILE A 3 -7.89 -9.46 4.84
CA ILE A 3 -7.38 -8.12 5.19
C ILE A 3 -8.38 -7.48 6.17
N GLY A 4 -8.06 -7.50 7.45
CA GLY A 4 -9.03 -7.11 8.48
C GLY A 4 -10.32 -7.92 8.38
N THR A 5 -11.44 -7.24 8.14
CA THR A 5 -12.76 -7.88 7.95
C THR A 5 -13.03 -8.33 6.51
N LEU A 6 -12.22 -7.91 5.55
CA LEU A 6 -12.39 -8.23 4.13
C LEU A 6 -11.75 -9.58 3.78
N LYS A 7 -12.54 -10.51 3.23
CA LYS A 7 -12.06 -11.78 2.67
C LYS A 7 -11.88 -11.65 1.16
N LEU A 8 -10.69 -11.98 0.67
CA LEU A 8 -10.37 -12.04 -0.75
C LEU A 8 -10.25 -13.50 -1.19
N ASP A 9 -11.03 -13.89 -2.19
CA ASP A 9 -10.97 -15.24 -2.77
C ASP A 9 -9.70 -15.41 -3.61
N VAL A 10 -9.31 -14.37 -4.34
CA VAL A 10 -8.07 -14.33 -5.13
C VAL A 10 -7.06 -13.41 -4.44
N PRO A 11 -5.90 -13.91 -3.99
CA PRO A 11 -4.88 -13.11 -3.31
C PRO A 11 -3.94 -12.38 -4.30
N LEU A 12 -4.50 -11.86 -5.40
CA LEU A 12 -3.81 -11.06 -6.40
C LEU A 12 -4.39 -9.64 -6.39
N LEU A 13 -3.55 -8.65 -6.14
CA LEU A 13 -3.95 -7.26 -6.01
C LEU A 13 -3.32 -6.41 -7.11
N LEU A 14 -4.11 -5.49 -7.68
CA LEU A 14 -3.58 -4.45 -8.57
C LEU A 14 -2.80 -3.44 -7.72
N ALA A 15 -1.50 -3.29 -7.99
CA ALA A 15 -0.69 -2.29 -7.30
C ALA A 15 -1.04 -0.85 -7.76
N PRO A 16 -1.05 0.14 -6.86
CA PRO A 16 -1.32 1.53 -7.22
C PRO A 16 -0.23 2.11 -8.12
N MET A 17 -0.62 2.77 -9.21
CA MET A 17 0.32 3.40 -10.13
C MET A 17 -0.30 4.69 -10.71
N ALA A 18 0.30 5.84 -10.36
CA ALA A 18 -0.14 7.15 -10.83
C ALA A 18 -0.13 7.24 -12.37
N GLY A 19 -1.21 7.74 -12.95
CA GLY A 19 -1.43 7.83 -14.40
C GLY A 19 -1.80 6.51 -15.07
N ILE A 20 -2.03 5.42 -14.32
CA ILE A 20 -2.35 4.09 -14.86
C ILE A 20 -3.57 3.48 -14.17
N THR A 21 -3.60 3.43 -12.83
CA THR A 21 -4.68 2.76 -12.11
C THR A 21 -5.89 3.67 -11.89
N ASP A 22 -6.33 4.31 -12.98
CA ASP A 22 -7.58 5.04 -13.03
C ASP A 22 -8.80 4.09 -12.96
N LEU A 23 -9.99 4.64 -12.83
CA LEU A 23 -11.21 3.85 -12.67
C LEU A 23 -11.45 2.86 -13.81
N PRO A 24 -11.35 3.23 -15.12
CA PRO A 24 -11.53 2.27 -16.21
C PRO A 24 -10.55 1.11 -16.15
N PHE A 25 -9.27 1.36 -15.85
CA PHE A 25 -8.26 0.32 -15.78
C PHE A 25 -8.51 -0.63 -14.59
N ARG A 26 -8.96 -0.10 -13.45
CA ARG A 26 -9.32 -0.93 -12.29
C ARG A 26 -10.48 -1.87 -12.59
N VAL A 27 -11.53 -1.38 -13.26
CA VAL A 27 -12.67 -2.21 -13.69
C VAL A 27 -12.21 -3.36 -14.58
N ILE A 28 -11.39 -3.07 -15.61
CA ILE A 28 -10.83 -4.10 -16.51
C ILE A 28 -10.02 -5.14 -15.71
N CYS A 29 -9.19 -4.72 -14.78
CA CYS A 29 -8.42 -5.65 -13.95
C CYS A 29 -9.32 -6.56 -13.10
N ARG A 30 -10.45 -6.04 -12.59
CA ARG A 30 -11.43 -6.86 -11.86
C ARG A 30 -12.11 -7.87 -12.76
N GLU A 31 -12.54 -7.47 -13.95
CA GLU A 31 -13.13 -8.37 -14.96
C GLU A 31 -12.16 -9.51 -15.34
N LEU A 32 -10.85 -9.24 -15.34
CA LEU A 32 -9.80 -10.23 -15.58
C LEU A 32 -9.42 -11.07 -14.34
N GLY A 33 -10.14 -10.93 -13.22
CA GLY A 33 -9.99 -11.78 -12.04
C GLY A 33 -9.06 -11.27 -10.95
N CYS A 34 -8.65 -9.99 -10.99
CA CYS A 34 -7.93 -9.37 -9.88
C CYS A 34 -8.76 -9.42 -8.59
N GLY A 35 -8.17 -9.85 -7.47
CA GLY A 35 -8.88 -10.02 -6.20
C GLY A 35 -9.27 -8.71 -5.53
N MET A 36 -8.43 -7.67 -5.64
CA MET A 36 -8.70 -6.31 -5.15
C MET A 36 -7.92 -5.29 -5.98
N THR A 37 -8.54 -4.17 -6.27
CA THR A 37 -7.88 -3.05 -6.95
C THR A 37 -7.44 -1.99 -5.94
N VAL A 38 -6.41 -1.21 -6.31
CA VAL A 38 -5.97 -0.03 -5.55
C VAL A 38 -5.93 1.17 -6.49
N SER A 39 -6.52 2.28 -6.08
CA SER A 39 -6.55 3.51 -6.87
C SER A 39 -5.17 4.13 -7.04
N GLU A 40 -5.05 5.12 -7.93
CA GLU A 40 -3.96 6.07 -7.87
C GLU A 40 -3.90 6.76 -6.50
N MET A 41 -2.74 7.30 -6.13
CA MET A 41 -2.58 7.96 -4.84
C MET A 41 -3.30 9.30 -4.79
N VAL A 42 -4.15 9.48 -3.79
CA VAL A 42 -5.01 10.66 -3.56
C VAL A 42 -4.40 11.53 -2.46
N SER A 43 -4.27 12.83 -2.71
CA SER A 43 -3.72 13.77 -1.73
C SER A 43 -4.68 14.01 -0.57
N ALA A 44 -4.26 13.69 0.67
CA ALA A 44 -5.03 14.02 1.87
C ALA A 44 -5.31 15.53 1.94
N LYS A 45 -4.28 16.34 1.74
CA LYS A 45 -4.40 17.81 1.70
C LYS A 45 -5.36 18.28 0.61
N GLY A 46 -5.31 17.65 -0.59
CA GLY A 46 -6.24 17.96 -1.69
C GLY A 46 -7.71 17.71 -1.32
N LEU A 47 -8.00 16.65 -0.57
CA LEU A 47 -9.35 16.36 -0.05
C LEU A 47 -9.81 17.44 0.96
N LEU A 48 -8.97 17.78 1.91
CA LEU A 48 -9.29 18.79 2.93
C LEU A 48 -9.56 20.17 2.32
N TYR A 49 -8.84 20.53 1.27
CA TYR A 49 -9.10 21.76 0.51
C TYR A 49 -10.25 21.65 -0.50
N LYS A 50 -10.98 20.53 -0.51
CA LYS A 50 -12.14 20.28 -1.39
C LYS A 50 -11.80 20.44 -2.87
N ASN A 51 -10.59 20.04 -3.28
CA ASN A 51 -10.18 20.09 -4.67
C ASN A 51 -11.03 19.14 -5.52
N VAL A 52 -11.74 19.65 -6.51
CA VAL A 52 -12.68 18.87 -7.35
C VAL A 52 -12.00 17.68 -8.02
N LYS A 53 -10.82 17.88 -8.62
CA LYS A 53 -10.09 16.78 -9.29
C LYS A 53 -9.67 15.69 -8.30
N THR A 54 -9.33 16.06 -7.07
CA THR A 54 -8.97 15.08 -6.02
C THR A 54 -10.20 14.29 -5.58
N PHE A 55 -11.37 14.92 -5.49
CA PHE A 55 -12.63 14.22 -5.20
C PHE A 55 -13.07 13.30 -6.35
N ASP A 56 -12.85 13.69 -7.61
CA ASP A 56 -13.12 12.80 -8.75
C ASP A 56 -12.31 11.49 -8.71
N MET A 57 -11.12 11.51 -8.10
CA MET A 57 -10.30 10.30 -7.91
C MET A 57 -10.88 9.31 -6.87
N LEU A 58 -11.86 9.75 -6.05
CA LEU A 58 -12.57 8.87 -5.10
C LEU A 58 -13.69 8.05 -5.75
N ARG A 59 -13.97 8.25 -7.03
CA ARG A 59 -15.03 7.50 -7.72
C ARG A 59 -14.74 6.00 -7.70
N ILE A 60 -15.75 5.23 -7.32
CA ILE A 60 -15.71 3.77 -7.24
C ILE A 60 -16.85 3.23 -8.11
N ASP A 61 -16.54 2.30 -9.01
CA ASP A 61 -17.53 1.56 -9.76
C ASP A 61 -17.93 0.30 -8.99
N PRO A 62 -19.23 -0.06 -8.94
CA PRO A 62 -19.66 -1.30 -8.31
C PRO A 62 -18.95 -2.55 -8.85
N GLY A 63 -18.58 -2.57 -10.13
CA GLY A 63 -17.90 -3.68 -10.81
C GLY A 63 -16.43 -3.86 -10.39
N GLU A 64 -15.78 -2.84 -9.81
CA GLU A 64 -14.38 -2.95 -9.36
C GLU A 64 -14.21 -3.46 -7.93
N ARG A 65 -15.31 -3.64 -7.18
CA ARG A 65 -15.24 -4.05 -5.78
C ARG A 65 -14.72 -5.49 -5.59
N PRO A 66 -13.93 -5.74 -4.52
CA PRO A 66 -13.46 -4.77 -3.52
C PRO A 66 -12.34 -3.89 -4.06
N THR A 67 -12.34 -2.63 -3.61
CA THR A 67 -11.33 -1.65 -4.02
C THR A 67 -10.78 -0.86 -2.84
N ALA A 68 -9.49 -0.53 -2.89
CA ALA A 68 -8.83 0.34 -1.94
C ALA A 68 -8.59 1.72 -2.57
N ILE A 69 -8.84 2.78 -1.80
CA ILE A 69 -8.41 4.13 -2.16
C ILE A 69 -7.10 4.42 -1.45
N GLN A 70 -6.05 4.75 -2.22
CA GLN A 70 -4.74 5.04 -1.67
C GLN A 70 -4.58 6.52 -1.34
N LEU A 71 -4.29 6.84 -0.07
CA LEU A 71 -3.98 8.19 0.41
C LEU A 71 -2.47 8.43 0.49
N PHE A 72 -2.05 9.68 0.29
CA PHE A 72 -0.70 10.14 0.62
C PHE A 72 -0.72 11.50 1.32
N GLY A 73 0.29 11.76 2.13
CA GLY A 73 0.47 12.96 2.94
C GLY A 73 1.54 12.71 4.00
N SER A 74 1.79 13.71 4.86
CA SER A 74 2.77 13.60 5.95
C SER A 74 2.27 14.16 7.30
N VAL A 75 1.03 14.65 7.36
CA VAL A 75 0.45 15.23 8.57
C VAL A 75 -0.59 14.28 9.18
N PRO A 76 -0.36 13.73 10.39
CA PRO A 76 -1.22 12.70 10.99
C PRO A 76 -2.70 13.11 11.10
N ALA A 77 -2.98 14.36 11.51
CA ALA A 77 -4.36 14.85 11.65
C ALA A 77 -5.07 14.99 10.28
N GLU A 78 -4.36 15.47 9.25
CA GLU A 78 -4.90 15.57 7.88
C GLU A 78 -5.23 14.20 7.30
N LEU A 79 -4.36 13.21 7.53
CA LEU A 79 -4.56 11.84 7.05
C LEU A 79 -5.71 11.12 7.77
N ALA A 80 -5.89 11.34 9.07
CA ALA A 80 -7.04 10.83 9.80
C ALA A 80 -8.37 11.39 9.24
N GLU A 81 -8.42 12.68 8.95
CA GLU A 81 -9.62 13.30 8.37
C GLU A 81 -9.86 12.86 6.92
N ALA A 82 -8.80 12.79 6.10
CA ALA A 82 -8.89 12.25 4.75
C ALA A 82 -9.37 10.78 4.75
N ALA A 83 -8.93 9.97 5.72
CA ALA A 83 -9.40 8.60 5.89
C ALA A 83 -10.91 8.56 6.17
N ARG A 84 -11.45 9.45 7.01
CA ARG A 84 -12.91 9.54 7.25
C ARG A 84 -13.67 9.90 5.97
N ILE A 85 -13.15 10.85 5.18
CA ILE A 85 -13.75 11.24 3.89
C ILE A 85 -13.79 10.05 2.95
N VAL A 86 -12.68 9.31 2.82
CA VAL A 86 -12.59 8.14 1.93
C VAL A 86 -13.49 7.00 2.40
N ALA A 87 -13.55 6.71 3.70
CA ALA A 87 -14.46 5.72 4.26
C ALA A 87 -15.93 6.11 4.02
N GLY A 88 -16.28 7.39 4.24
CA GLY A 88 -17.61 7.92 3.97
C GLY A 88 -18.01 7.87 2.49
N ASN A 89 -17.04 7.87 1.58
CA ASN A 89 -17.25 7.69 0.14
C ASN A 89 -17.43 6.22 -0.26
N GLY A 90 -17.30 5.27 0.68
CA GLY A 90 -17.60 3.86 0.50
C GLY A 90 -16.44 2.99 0.01
N ALA A 91 -15.17 3.38 0.23
CA ALA A 91 -14.02 2.51 -0.01
C ALA A 91 -14.09 1.25 0.87
N ASP A 92 -13.72 0.09 0.30
CA ASP A 92 -13.67 -1.17 1.05
C ASP A 92 -12.43 -1.26 1.93
N VAL A 93 -11.34 -0.60 1.50
CA VAL A 93 -10.05 -0.52 2.21
C VAL A 93 -9.47 0.87 1.99
N ILE A 94 -8.74 1.40 2.97
CA ILE A 94 -7.92 2.61 2.80
C ILE A 94 -6.46 2.17 2.78
N ASP A 95 -5.75 2.45 1.69
CA ASP A 95 -4.33 2.17 1.60
C ASP A 95 -3.51 3.45 1.83
N PHE A 96 -2.38 3.35 2.49
CA PHE A 96 -1.49 4.49 2.73
C PHE A 96 -0.18 4.35 1.93
N ASN A 97 0.19 5.41 1.20
CA ASN A 97 1.40 5.44 0.39
C ASN A 97 2.62 5.88 1.19
N MET A 98 3.54 4.96 1.40
CA MET A 98 4.88 5.22 1.93
C MET A 98 5.97 4.74 0.96
N GLY A 99 5.66 4.58 -0.33
CA GLY A 99 6.58 3.99 -1.30
C GLY A 99 6.89 4.88 -2.52
N CYS A 100 6.15 5.96 -2.76
CA CYS A 100 6.36 6.84 -3.91
C CYS A 100 7.76 7.48 -3.84
N PRO A 101 8.64 7.27 -4.87
CA PRO A 101 10.01 7.78 -4.86
C PRO A 101 10.17 9.14 -5.54
N VAL A 102 9.08 9.66 -6.14
CA VAL A 102 9.11 10.85 -7.01
C VAL A 102 9.52 12.10 -6.23
N PRO A 103 10.48 12.93 -6.73
CA PRO A 103 10.98 14.10 -6.04
C PRO A 103 9.89 15.06 -5.53
N LYS A 104 8.85 15.30 -6.33
CA LYS A 104 7.71 16.15 -5.96
C LYS A 104 6.99 15.69 -4.68
N VAL A 105 6.99 14.39 -4.41
CA VAL A 105 6.37 13.79 -3.21
C VAL A 105 7.37 13.76 -2.06
N VAL A 106 8.56 13.23 -2.29
CA VAL A 106 9.56 13.05 -1.21
C VAL A 106 10.13 14.36 -0.67
N ASN A 107 10.20 15.41 -1.47
CA ASN A 107 10.65 16.73 -1.02
C ASN A 107 9.67 17.40 -0.05
N ASN A 108 8.40 16.96 -0.03
CA ASN A 108 7.38 17.38 0.94
C ASN A 108 7.34 16.48 2.19
N GLY A 109 8.28 15.56 2.34
CA GLY A 109 8.29 14.60 3.46
C GLY A 109 7.26 13.48 3.34
N GLU A 110 6.71 13.26 2.14
CA GLU A 110 5.63 12.31 1.85
C GLU A 110 6.17 11.06 1.12
N GLY A 111 5.33 10.05 0.97
CA GLY A 111 5.68 8.83 0.27
C GLY A 111 6.87 8.12 0.92
N SER A 112 7.89 7.75 0.14
CA SER A 112 9.05 7.02 0.67
C SER A 112 9.95 7.85 1.62
N ALA A 113 9.77 9.18 1.70
CA ALA A 113 10.48 10.00 2.67
C ALA A 113 10.09 9.65 4.12
N LEU A 114 8.88 9.14 4.34
CA LEU A 114 8.41 8.67 5.66
C LEU A 114 9.21 7.48 6.18
N MET A 115 9.85 6.70 5.31
CA MET A 115 10.74 5.61 5.75
C MET A 115 11.96 6.10 6.57
N LYS A 116 12.32 7.38 6.45
CA LYS A 116 13.38 8.00 7.26
C LYS A 116 12.91 8.41 8.67
N ASN A 117 11.61 8.38 8.93
CA ASN A 117 11.02 8.72 10.22
C ASN A 117 9.97 7.69 10.64
N PRO A 118 10.39 6.50 11.12
CA PRO A 118 9.50 5.42 11.53
C PRO A 118 8.47 5.84 12.59
N GLN A 119 8.84 6.75 13.50
CA GLN A 119 7.94 7.23 14.54
C GLN A 119 6.77 8.05 13.96
N LEU A 120 7.06 8.94 12.99
CA LEU A 120 6.01 9.70 12.29
C LEU A 120 5.11 8.75 11.47
N ALA A 121 5.71 7.74 10.83
CA ALA A 121 4.95 6.71 10.10
C ALA A 121 3.97 5.98 11.04
N TYR A 122 4.43 5.56 12.21
CA TYR A 122 3.59 4.95 13.25
C TYR A 122 2.44 5.88 13.66
N GLU A 123 2.73 7.15 13.97
CA GLU A 123 1.71 8.12 14.39
C GLU A 123 0.64 8.32 13.31
N ILE A 124 1.04 8.46 12.05
CA ILE A 124 0.12 8.58 10.91
C ILE A 124 -0.79 7.35 10.86
N LEU A 125 -0.20 6.15 10.85
CA LEU A 125 -0.96 4.91 10.73
C LEU A 125 -1.92 4.70 11.90
N ALA A 126 -1.48 4.94 13.13
CA ALA A 126 -2.34 4.86 14.32
C ALA A 126 -3.52 5.83 14.23
N ARG A 127 -3.28 7.09 13.82
CA ARG A 127 -4.36 8.06 13.64
C ARG A 127 -5.34 7.67 12.54
N MET A 128 -4.85 7.08 11.44
CA MET A 128 -5.72 6.61 10.37
C MET A 128 -6.57 5.41 10.82
N THR A 129 -5.99 4.42 11.47
CA THR A 129 -6.71 3.23 11.96
C THR A 129 -7.73 3.57 13.03
N ASP A 130 -7.42 4.49 13.94
CA ASP A 130 -8.36 4.97 14.99
C ASP A 130 -9.53 5.80 14.38
N ALA A 131 -9.33 6.39 13.20
CA ALA A 131 -10.32 7.28 12.60
C ALA A 131 -11.46 6.57 11.87
N VAL A 132 -11.28 5.29 11.48
CA VAL A 132 -12.20 4.56 10.58
C VAL A 132 -12.43 3.12 11.03
N SER A 133 -13.55 2.53 10.59
CA SER A 133 -13.88 1.12 10.83
C SER A 133 -13.50 0.19 9.67
N VAL A 134 -13.23 0.74 8.48
CA VAL A 134 -12.75 -0.04 7.33
C VAL A 134 -11.28 -0.40 7.53
N PRO A 135 -10.80 -1.53 6.99
CA PRO A 135 -9.40 -1.91 7.10
C PRO A 135 -8.47 -0.84 6.52
N VAL A 136 -7.39 -0.52 7.23
CA VAL A 136 -6.29 0.32 6.74
C VAL A 136 -5.12 -0.58 6.38
N THR A 137 -4.51 -0.34 5.21
CA THR A 137 -3.29 -0.99 4.74
C THR A 137 -2.21 0.04 4.47
N VAL A 138 -0.96 -0.40 4.35
CA VAL A 138 0.14 0.50 3.97
C VAL A 138 1.04 -0.15 2.95
N LYS A 139 1.45 0.64 1.93
CA LYS A 139 2.40 0.21 0.91
C LYS A 139 3.70 0.99 1.01
N PHE A 140 4.84 0.29 1.17
CA PHE A 140 6.16 0.88 1.32
C PHE A 140 7.24 0.13 0.55
N ARG A 141 8.48 0.62 0.63
CA ARG A 141 9.66 0.03 -0.02
C ARG A 141 10.56 -0.70 0.98
N ALA A 142 11.62 -1.34 0.48
CA ALA A 142 12.64 -1.99 1.31
C ALA A 142 13.34 -1.00 2.28
N GLY A 143 13.48 0.24 1.87
CA GLY A 143 14.13 1.29 2.63
C GLY A 143 14.35 2.54 1.78
N TRP A 144 15.08 3.52 2.32
CA TRP A 144 15.43 4.75 1.62
C TRP A 144 16.52 4.51 0.56
N ASP A 145 17.63 3.90 0.96
CA ASP A 145 18.78 3.52 0.13
C ASP A 145 19.38 2.20 0.65
N SER A 146 20.48 1.76 0.06
CA SER A 146 21.14 0.50 0.44
C SER A 146 21.71 0.48 1.86
N GLY A 147 22.01 1.63 2.44
CA GLY A 147 22.48 1.76 3.82
C GLY A 147 21.34 1.88 4.85
N HIS A 148 20.12 2.09 4.39
CA HIS A 148 18.95 2.35 5.24
C HIS A 148 17.78 1.45 4.81
N ILE A 149 17.95 0.12 5.01
CA ILE A 149 16.92 -0.89 4.80
C ILE A 149 16.19 -1.09 6.14
N ASN A 150 14.92 -0.68 6.23
CA ASN A 150 14.13 -0.72 7.46
C ASN A 150 12.69 -1.20 7.28
N ALA A 151 12.42 -1.95 6.21
CA ALA A 151 11.09 -2.48 5.93
C ALA A 151 10.51 -3.32 7.09
N GLU A 152 11.34 -4.09 7.78
CA GLU A 152 10.94 -4.93 8.92
C GLU A 152 10.47 -4.06 10.10
N GLU A 153 11.21 -3.01 10.44
CA GLU A 153 10.85 -2.05 11.47
C GLU A 153 9.52 -1.35 11.16
N ILE A 154 9.38 -0.85 9.93
CA ILE A 154 8.14 -0.21 9.47
C ILE A 154 6.95 -1.16 9.55
N ALA A 155 7.11 -2.43 9.15
CA ALA A 155 6.03 -3.41 9.20
C ALA A 155 5.59 -3.70 10.65
N VAL A 156 6.54 -3.85 11.58
CA VAL A 156 6.23 -4.05 13.02
C VAL A 156 5.51 -2.85 13.60
N LEU A 157 5.92 -1.64 13.25
CA LEU A 157 5.23 -0.42 13.68
C LEU A 157 3.84 -0.30 13.06
N ALA A 158 3.67 -0.68 11.80
CA ALA A 158 2.37 -0.70 11.13
C ALA A 158 1.42 -1.69 11.80
N GLU A 159 1.87 -2.91 12.13
CA GLU A 159 1.08 -3.88 12.88
C GLU A 159 0.67 -3.34 14.26
N LYS A 160 1.59 -2.72 15.00
CA LYS A 160 1.30 -2.07 16.29
C LYS A 160 0.29 -0.92 16.15
N ALA A 161 0.27 -0.23 15.04
CA ALA A 161 -0.68 0.84 14.74
C ALA A 161 -2.08 0.33 14.34
N GLY A 162 -2.30 -1.00 14.27
CA GLY A 162 -3.58 -1.59 13.90
C GLY A 162 -3.81 -1.74 12.39
N VAL A 163 -2.76 -1.63 11.57
CA VAL A 163 -2.83 -1.84 10.11
C VAL A 163 -3.21 -3.29 9.81
N ALA A 164 -4.13 -3.50 8.88
CA ALA A 164 -4.71 -4.80 8.57
C ALA A 164 -3.85 -5.66 7.61
N ALA A 165 -2.99 -5.03 6.80
CA ALA A 165 -2.02 -5.69 5.93
C ALA A 165 -0.95 -4.71 5.46
N VAL A 166 0.23 -5.21 5.07
CA VAL A 166 1.31 -4.42 4.49
C VAL A 166 1.64 -4.89 3.08
N ALA A 167 1.91 -3.96 2.16
CA ALA A 167 2.43 -4.25 0.84
C ALA A 167 3.88 -3.76 0.72
N VAL A 168 4.80 -4.66 0.37
CA VAL A 168 6.23 -4.37 0.39
C VAL A 168 6.82 -4.47 -1.01
N HIS A 169 7.37 -3.36 -1.53
CA HIS A 169 8.17 -3.38 -2.73
C HIS A 169 9.63 -3.66 -2.37
N GLY A 170 10.19 -4.76 -2.89
CA GLY A 170 11.55 -5.22 -2.60
C GLY A 170 12.68 -4.34 -3.18
N ARG A 171 12.42 -3.09 -3.51
CA ARG A 171 13.41 -2.08 -3.93
C ARG A 171 13.44 -0.91 -2.96
N THR A 172 14.60 -0.27 -2.82
CA THR A 172 14.72 1.00 -2.08
C THR A 172 14.14 2.17 -2.88
N ARG A 173 13.98 3.33 -2.21
CA ARG A 173 13.59 4.58 -2.89
C ARG A 173 14.62 4.97 -3.96
N GLU A 174 15.91 4.85 -3.66
CA GLU A 174 16.99 5.24 -4.55
C GLU A 174 17.02 4.39 -5.83
N GLN A 175 16.70 3.11 -5.73
CA GLN A 175 16.63 2.22 -6.89
C GLN A 175 15.53 2.60 -7.88
N PHE A 176 14.46 3.27 -7.44
CA PHE A 176 13.28 3.50 -8.29
C PHE A 176 12.73 2.20 -8.87
N TYR A 177 13.10 1.87 -10.11
CA TYR A 177 12.79 0.62 -10.83
C TYR A 177 14.04 -0.08 -11.34
N ASN A 178 15.24 0.44 -11.03
CA ASN A 178 16.51 -0.15 -11.46
C ASN A 178 16.87 -1.38 -10.62
N GLY A 179 17.73 -2.24 -11.19
CA GLY A 179 18.14 -3.48 -10.53
C GLY A 179 17.01 -4.48 -10.39
N ARG A 180 17.06 -5.32 -9.36
CA ARG A 180 16.05 -6.34 -9.04
C ARG A 180 15.40 -6.05 -7.69
N ALA A 181 14.14 -6.46 -7.53
CA ALA A 181 13.46 -6.46 -6.25
C ALA A 181 14.09 -7.54 -5.34
N ASP A 182 14.45 -7.17 -4.12
CA ASP A 182 14.97 -8.09 -3.11
C ASP A 182 13.81 -8.77 -2.38
N TRP A 183 13.51 -10.01 -2.77
CA TRP A 183 12.47 -10.83 -2.17
C TRP A 183 12.83 -11.31 -0.77
N GLN A 184 14.12 -11.33 -0.39
CA GLN A 184 14.53 -11.66 0.97
C GLN A 184 14.07 -10.60 1.98
N VAL A 185 14.02 -9.33 1.58
CA VAL A 185 13.42 -8.27 2.40
C VAL A 185 11.95 -8.58 2.68
N ILE A 186 11.20 -9.00 1.65
CA ILE A 186 9.77 -9.35 1.81
C ILE A 186 9.62 -10.56 2.74
N ALA A 187 10.47 -11.58 2.59
CA ALA A 187 10.48 -12.75 3.47
C ALA A 187 10.76 -12.38 4.93
N ARG A 188 11.75 -11.50 5.20
CA ARG A 188 12.05 -11.03 6.55
C ARG A 188 10.88 -10.22 7.14
N VAL A 189 10.25 -9.35 6.35
CA VAL A 189 9.03 -8.65 6.77
C VAL A 189 7.93 -9.64 7.15
N LYS A 190 7.71 -10.69 6.33
CA LYS A 190 6.71 -11.73 6.63
C LYS A 190 7.02 -12.48 7.93
N ALA A 191 8.28 -12.73 8.22
CA ALA A 191 8.70 -13.37 9.49
C ALA A 191 8.52 -12.46 10.71
N ALA A 192 8.55 -11.13 10.53
CA ALA A 192 8.49 -10.15 11.61
C ALA A 192 7.06 -9.79 12.05
N VAL A 193 6.03 -10.05 11.21
CA VAL A 193 4.64 -9.67 11.49
C VAL A 193 3.66 -10.82 11.29
N LYS A 194 2.51 -10.75 11.99
CA LYS A 194 1.42 -11.74 11.90
C LYS A 194 0.40 -11.36 10.81
N ILE A 195 0.24 -10.07 10.54
CA ILE A 195 -0.67 -9.56 9.50
C ILE A 195 -0.24 -10.03 8.10
N PRO A 196 -1.15 -10.05 7.11
CA PRO A 196 -0.81 -10.36 5.73
C PRO A 196 0.27 -9.44 5.17
N VAL A 197 1.22 -10.05 4.45
CA VAL A 197 2.26 -9.34 3.70
C VAL A 197 2.05 -9.59 2.21
N ILE A 198 1.90 -8.52 1.44
CA ILE A 198 1.70 -8.52 0.00
C ILE A 198 3.03 -8.19 -0.65
N GLY A 199 3.62 -9.16 -1.35
CA GLY A 199 4.87 -8.96 -2.10
C GLY A 199 4.65 -8.13 -3.36
N ASN A 200 5.58 -7.23 -3.68
CA ASN A 200 5.53 -6.40 -4.87
C ASN A 200 6.94 -6.23 -5.47
N GLY A 201 7.01 -6.23 -6.81
CA GLY A 201 8.22 -6.03 -7.61
C GLY A 201 8.68 -7.30 -8.31
N ASP A 202 8.93 -7.18 -9.63
CA ASP A 202 9.47 -8.22 -10.52
C ASP A 202 8.64 -9.52 -10.59
N ILE A 203 7.34 -9.46 -10.35
CA ILE A 203 6.43 -10.59 -10.60
C ILE A 203 6.16 -10.63 -12.10
N LEU A 204 7.06 -11.22 -12.86
CA LEU A 204 7.06 -11.20 -14.32
C LEU A 204 6.47 -12.48 -14.95
N THR A 205 6.17 -13.50 -14.14
CA THR A 205 5.64 -14.77 -14.62
C THR A 205 4.51 -15.26 -13.72
N VAL A 206 3.62 -16.06 -14.30
CA VAL A 206 2.56 -16.75 -13.55
C VAL A 206 3.14 -17.66 -12.46
N ALA A 207 4.24 -18.34 -12.75
CA ALA A 207 4.91 -19.21 -11.78
C ALA A 207 5.37 -18.44 -10.53
N LEU A 208 5.99 -17.25 -10.71
CA LEU A 208 6.38 -16.40 -9.59
C LEU A 208 5.17 -15.92 -8.78
N SER A 209 4.07 -15.56 -9.44
CA SER A 209 2.84 -15.18 -8.76
C SER A 209 2.30 -16.33 -7.92
N LEU A 210 2.24 -17.56 -8.47
CA LEU A 210 1.70 -18.75 -7.79
C LEU A 210 2.54 -19.18 -6.59
N ILE A 211 3.86 -19.10 -6.66
CA ILE A 211 4.75 -19.43 -5.52
C ILE A 211 4.43 -18.54 -4.31
N HIS A 212 4.18 -17.25 -4.53
CA HIS A 212 3.87 -16.31 -3.45
C HIS A 212 2.44 -16.39 -2.93
N ILE A 213 1.51 -16.98 -3.72
CA ILE A 213 0.11 -17.19 -3.33
C ILE A 213 -0.08 -18.50 -2.58
N SER A 214 0.52 -19.59 -3.07
CA SER A 214 0.24 -20.95 -2.57
C SER A 214 1.11 -21.37 -1.39
N GLU A 215 2.25 -20.73 -1.15
CA GLU A 215 3.17 -21.08 -0.06
C GLU A 215 3.65 -19.87 0.75
N PRO A 216 2.76 -19.22 1.52
CA PRO A 216 3.13 -18.03 2.29
C PRO A 216 4.14 -18.30 3.42
N THR A 217 4.46 -19.57 3.70
CA THR A 217 5.35 -20.00 4.79
C THR A 217 6.58 -20.77 4.33
N ARG A 218 6.67 -21.20 3.08
CA ARG A 218 7.89 -21.76 2.54
C ARG A 218 8.80 -20.64 2.07
N GLN A 219 9.89 -20.48 2.80
CA GLN A 219 11.06 -19.77 2.34
C GLN A 219 11.47 -20.38 1.00
N ALA A 220 11.30 -19.62 -0.10
CA ALA A 220 11.85 -20.07 -1.37
C ALA A 220 13.36 -20.14 -1.20
N GLU A 221 13.90 -21.34 -1.05
CA GLU A 221 15.31 -21.59 -1.28
C GLU A 221 15.56 -21.36 -2.77
N ILE A 222 15.99 -20.15 -3.10
CA ILE A 222 16.51 -19.83 -4.42
C ILE A 222 17.98 -20.21 -4.36
N SER A 223 18.30 -21.42 -4.82
CA SER A 223 19.66 -21.84 -5.20
C SER A 223 20.10 -21.14 -6.48
#